data_87d47bcf87d7da82c4258f9aad9b7045
#
_entry.id   87d47bcf87d7da82c4258f9aad9b7045
#
_cell.length_a   1.000
_cell.length_b   1.000
_cell.length_c   1.000
_cell.angle_alpha   90.00
_cell.angle_beta   90.00
_cell.angle_gamma   90.00
#
_symmetry.space_group_name_H-M   'P 1'
#
loop_
_entity.id
_entity.type
_entity.pdbx_description
1 polymer ?
#
loop_
_entity_poly.entity_id
_entity_poly.type
_entity_poly.pdbx_seq_one_letter_code
_entity_poly.pdbx_strand_id
1 'polypeptide(L)'
;MNSKSPNAVLRRRAALASLAALLFGAQAAHAQSSVTLYGIISTGVGWVSNVGGSSSVQMIAGTMQNNRWGLRGVEDLGGGLNAIFVLENGFDITNGKFQQGGRMFGRQAYVGLSDKSWGTVTLGRQYDIPFDYLDRFEAPVAALGLATHIGDNDNLFGSYRFNNSIKYQSPTVNGLRGSVMYAMSNAAGQWAVNRSVSAGVAYDNGPLKLALVGLNTNYPGATLNPNGAVTDDYIGPPFLLFHTSPINRNAGVSRQREFGGGAQYTFSKLRLTGLVTDVRYDYLDHTSLHLDNFDVSATYDITPFLALGAAYVYTKGQYGGGIDAAPHWNMGQISINYLLSKSTNVYVFTNYQRATDAKAVTYLLAPSSGGSQTVVVAGIRHLF
;
A
#
# COMPACT_ATOMS: atom_id res chain seq x y z
N MET A 1 72.84 -40.38 -8.65
CA MET A 1 72.65 -39.22 -7.79
C MET A 1 72.12 -38.04 -8.64
N ASN A 2 70.82 -37.78 -8.64
CA ASN A 2 70.20 -36.68 -9.41
C ASN A 2 70.07 -35.44 -8.52
N SER A 3 70.93 -34.44 -8.69
CA SER A 3 70.87 -33.14 -8.07
C SER A 3 69.82 -32.30 -8.77
N LYS A 4 68.64 -32.11 -8.11
CA LYS A 4 67.66 -31.17 -8.57
C LYS A 4 68.21 -29.75 -8.39
N SER A 5 68.27 -28.98 -9.47
CA SER A 5 68.81 -27.61 -9.46
C SER A 5 68.05 -26.68 -8.51
N PRO A 6 68.72 -25.82 -7.73
CA PRO A 6 68.10 -24.90 -6.79
C PRO A 6 67.07 -23.93 -7.42
N ASN A 7 67.23 -23.63 -8.69
CA ASN A 7 66.37 -22.70 -9.45
C ASN A 7 64.98 -23.25 -9.74
N ALA A 8 64.72 -24.56 -9.74
CA ALA A 8 63.37 -25.13 -9.93
C ALA A 8 62.52 -25.03 -8.70
N VAL A 9 63.10 -25.07 -7.50
CA VAL A 9 62.43 -24.94 -6.22
C VAL A 9 62.04 -23.47 -5.98
N LEU A 10 62.94 -22.53 -6.35
CA LEU A 10 62.64 -21.08 -6.23
C LEU A 10 61.49 -20.63 -7.16
N ARG A 11 61.46 -21.10 -8.39
CA ARG A 11 60.38 -20.82 -9.35
C ARG A 11 59.01 -21.37 -8.92
N ARG A 12 58.98 -22.57 -8.31
CA ARG A 12 57.74 -23.14 -7.77
C ARG A 12 57.25 -22.39 -6.54
N ARG A 13 58.12 -21.89 -5.67
CA ARG A 13 57.73 -21.05 -4.49
C ARG A 13 57.25 -19.67 -4.92
N ALA A 14 57.84 -19.05 -5.92
CA ALA A 14 57.39 -17.79 -6.49
C ALA A 14 56.02 -17.92 -7.18
N ALA A 15 55.76 -19.00 -7.93
CA ALA A 15 54.48 -19.25 -8.56
C ALA A 15 53.36 -19.52 -7.54
N LEU A 16 53.65 -20.23 -6.45
CA LEU A 16 52.69 -20.45 -5.35
C LEU A 16 52.39 -19.17 -4.54
N ALA A 17 53.38 -18.31 -4.32
CA ALA A 17 53.22 -17.03 -3.69
C ALA A 17 52.39 -16.04 -4.54
N SER A 18 52.56 -16.06 -5.87
CA SER A 18 51.76 -15.24 -6.79
C SER A 18 50.33 -15.73 -6.89
N LEU A 19 50.09 -17.05 -6.84
CA LEU A 19 48.74 -17.63 -6.82
C LEU A 19 48.01 -17.31 -5.49
N ALA A 20 48.71 -17.36 -4.37
CA ALA A 20 48.18 -16.96 -3.06
C ALA A 20 47.86 -15.45 -3.01
N ALA A 21 48.72 -14.60 -3.56
CA ALA A 21 48.45 -13.15 -3.63
C ALA A 21 47.26 -12.80 -4.51
N LEU A 22 47.00 -13.57 -5.59
CA LEU A 22 45.77 -13.41 -6.41
C LEU A 22 44.52 -13.89 -5.70
N LEU A 23 44.60 -14.88 -4.81
CA LEU A 23 43.46 -15.35 -4.01
C LEU A 23 43.15 -14.45 -2.83
N PHE A 24 44.12 -13.71 -2.29
CA PHE A 24 43.90 -12.73 -1.22
C PHE A 24 43.60 -11.33 -1.73
N GLY A 25 43.85 -11.00 -2.99
CA GLY A 25 43.53 -9.70 -3.61
C GLY A 25 42.06 -9.52 -4.02
N ALA A 26 41.24 -10.57 -3.97
CA ALA A 26 39.84 -10.54 -4.38
C ALA A 26 38.86 -10.15 -3.22
N GLN A 27 39.34 -9.77 -2.05
CA GLN A 27 38.49 -9.49 -0.88
C GLN A 27 38.32 -7.99 -0.50
N ALA A 28 38.46 -7.08 -1.42
CA ALA A 28 38.24 -5.66 -1.13
C ALA A 28 37.17 -4.99 -2.00
N ALA A 29 36.20 -5.73 -2.53
CA ALA A 29 34.93 -5.14 -2.87
C ALA A 29 34.11 -5.09 -1.57
N HIS A 30 34.30 -4.06 -0.75
CA HIS A 30 33.36 -3.74 0.31
C HIS A 30 32.02 -3.41 -0.34
N ALA A 31 31.18 -4.42 -0.52
CA ALA A 31 29.77 -4.23 -0.79
C ALA A 31 29.25 -3.26 0.28
N GLN A 32 28.86 -2.05 -0.10
CA GLN A 32 28.40 -1.04 0.85
C GLN A 32 26.98 -1.41 1.26
N SER A 33 26.87 -2.33 2.22
CA SER A 33 25.61 -2.69 2.84
C SER A 33 25.09 -1.52 3.66
N SER A 34 23.85 -1.14 3.46
CA SER A 34 23.20 -0.09 4.23
C SER A 34 21.90 -0.59 4.84
N VAL A 35 21.69 -0.26 6.11
CA VAL A 35 20.41 -0.42 6.78
C VAL A 35 19.92 0.94 7.21
N THR A 36 18.75 1.33 6.76
CA THR A 36 18.14 2.63 7.06
C THR A 36 16.92 2.41 7.95
N LEU A 37 16.89 3.06 9.10
CA LEU A 37 15.69 3.27 9.89
C LEU A 37 14.89 4.40 9.24
N TYR A 38 13.59 4.19 9.06
CA TYR A 38 12.68 5.20 8.53
C TYR A 38 11.32 5.12 9.21
N GLY A 39 10.53 6.18 9.08
CA GLY A 39 9.17 6.16 9.61
C GLY A 39 8.35 7.40 9.29
N ILE A 40 7.07 7.29 9.64
CA ILE A 40 6.08 8.38 9.54
C ILE A 40 5.27 8.38 10.82
N ILE A 41 5.16 9.56 11.41
CA ILE A 41 4.27 9.85 12.53
C ILE A 41 3.28 10.91 12.06
N SER A 42 1.98 10.59 12.08
CA SER A 42 0.90 11.49 11.66
C SER A 42 -0.27 11.37 12.63
N THR A 43 -0.69 12.50 13.19
CA THR A 43 -1.84 12.55 14.10
C THR A 43 -2.49 13.92 14.04
N GLY A 44 -3.75 13.99 14.44
CA GLY A 44 -4.48 15.25 14.52
C GLY A 44 -5.60 15.20 15.53
N VAL A 45 -6.10 16.38 15.91
CA VAL A 45 -7.35 16.54 16.63
C VAL A 45 -8.46 16.75 15.60
N GLY A 46 -9.47 15.92 15.66
CA GLY A 46 -10.58 15.94 14.73
C GLY A 46 -11.91 16.19 15.44
N TRP A 47 -12.73 17.05 14.85
CA TRP A 47 -14.14 17.14 15.16
C TRP A 47 -14.93 16.34 14.12
N VAL A 48 -15.82 15.47 14.61
CA VAL A 48 -16.69 14.62 13.78
C VAL A 48 -18.13 14.95 14.14
N SER A 49 -18.95 15.29 13.15
CA SER A 49 -20.33 15.75 13.37
C SER A 49 -21.26 14.66 13.88
N ASN A 50 -21.01 13.39 13.52
CA ASN A 50 -21.90 12.28 13.85
C ASN A 50 -21.10 10.98 13.99
N VAL A 51 -20.96 10.50 15.23
CA VAL A 51 -20.39 9.20 15.61
C VAL A 51 -21.50 8.47 16.37
N GLY A 52 -22.21 7.57 15.69
CA GLY A 52 -23.33 6.84 16.30
C GLY A 52 -24.52 7.71 16.76
N GLY A 53 -24.62 8.97 16.32
CA GLY A 53 -25.70 9.89 16.67
C GLY A 53 -25.25 11.15 17.42
N SER A 54 -24.00 11.24 17.86
CA SER A 54 -23.46 12.39 18.59
C SER A 54 -22.22 12.95 17.91
N SER A 55 -21.94 14.24 18.09
CA SER A 55 -20.65 14.81 17.69
C SER A 55 -19.54 14.39 18.65
N SER A 56 -18.31 14.31 18.12
CA SER A 56 -17.13 13.93 18.91
C SER A 56 -15.94 14.82 18.57
N VAL A 57 -15.16 15.16 19.58
CA VAL A 57 -13.80 15.68 19.41
C VAL A 57 -12.83 14.61 19.88
N GLN A 58 -11.93 14.17 19.01
CA GLN A 58 -11.06 13.05 19.33
C GLN A 58 -9.68 13.19 18.66
N MET A 59 -8.66 12.52 19.22
CA MET A 59 -7.41 12.32 18.51
C MET A 59 -7.58 11.23 17.46
N ILE A 60 -7.06 11.47 16.26
CA ILE A 60 -7.12 10.52 15.15
C ILE A 60 -5.69 10.22 14.71
N ALA A 61 -5.31 8.94 14.80
CA ALA A 61 -4.01 8.48 14.35
C ALA A 61 -3.99 8.30 12.83
N GLY A 62 -2.88 8.63 12.18
CA GLY A 62 -2.69 8.36 10.76
C GLY A 62 -3.53 9.21 9.81
N THR A 63 -3.95 10.40 10.24
CA THR A 63 -4.89 11.29 9.53
C THR A 63 -4.44 11.72 8.13
N MET A 64 -3.15 11.86 7.87
CA MET A 64 -2.63 12.17 6.54
C MET A 64 -1.94 10.95 5.92
N GLN A 65 -1.28 10.16 6.74
CA GLN A 65 -0.65 8.89 6.37
C GLN A 65 -0.60 7.98 7.60
N ASN A 66 -0.80 6.68 7.41
CA ASN A 66 -0.75 5.69 8.48
C ASN A 66 0.62 5.68 9.16
N ASN A 67 0.62 5.71 10.51
CA ASN A 67 1.83 5.68 11.33
C ASN A 67 2.59 4.37 11.12
N ARG A 68 3.90 4.49 10.94
CA ARG A 68 4.79 3.35 10.69
C ARG A 68 6.24 3.68 11.02
N TRP A 69 6.98 2.66 11.32
CA TRP A 69 8.44 2.69 11.32
C TRP A 69 8.97 1.38 10.74
N GLY A 70 10.17 1.39 10.21
CA GLY A 70 10.73 0.19 9.60
C GLY A 70 12.22 0.28 9.37
N LEU A 71 12.76 -0.87 9.00
CA LEU A 71 14.12 -1.05 8.54
C LEU A 71 14.07 -1.46 7.07
N ARG A 72 14.87 -0.81 6.24
CA ARG A 72 15.15 -1.24 4.87
C ARG A 72 16.65 -1.42 4.69
N GLY A 73 17.02 -2.52 4.07
CA GLY A 73 18.40 -2.83 3.80
C GLY A 73 18.66 -3.06 2.32
N VAL A 74 19.87 -2.69 1.91
CA VAL A 74 20.40 -2.97 0.58
C VAL A 74 21.83 -3.47 0.76
N GLU A 75 22.13 -4.62 0.18
CA GLU A 75 23.46 -5.21 0.10
C GLU A 75 23.84 -5.36 -1.37
N ASP A 76 24.93 -4.73 -1.78
CA ASP A 76 25.48 -4.89 -3.12
C ASP A 76 26.19 -6.24 -3.23
N LEU A 77 25.67 -7.12 -4.09
CA LEU A 77 26.23 -8.45 -4.36
C LEU A 77 27.23 -8.44 -5.52
N GLY A 78 27.50 -7.26 -6.09
CA GLY A 78 28.36 -7.10 -7.26
C GLY A 78 27.63 -7.27 -8.59
N GLY A 79 28.23 -6.78 -9.67
CA GLY A 79 27.67 -6.89 -11.02
C GLY A 79 26.33 -6.15 -11.24
N GLY A 80 25.91 -5.29 -10.32
CA GLY A 80 24.61 -4.58 -10.38
C GLY A 80 23.49 -5.30 -9.64
N LEU A 81 23.74 -6.50 -9.10
CA LEU A 81 22.80 -7.28 -8.31
C LEU A 81 22.84 -6.83 -6.85
N ASN A 82 21.65 -6.64 -6.25
CA ASN A 82 21.50 -6.29 -4.85
C ASN A 82 20.56 -7.27 -4.14
N ALA A 83 20.88 -7.63 -2.89
CA ALA A 83 19.91 -8.17 -1.96
C ALA A 83 19.21 -7.02 -1.25
N ILE A 84 17.90 -7.11 -1.11
CA ILE A 84 17.09 -6.08 -0.47
C ILE A 84 16.15 -6.69 0.57
N PHE A 85 15.84 -5.94 1.62
CA PHE A 85 14.76 -6.31 2.54
C PHE A 85 14.02 -5.08 3.07
N VAL A 86 12.77 -5.31 3.50
CA VAL A 86 11.98 -4.34 4.27
C VAL A 86 11.27 -5.07 5.40
N LEU A 87 11.36 -4.48 6.60
CA LEU A 87 10.60 -4.87 7.79
C LEU A 87 9.88 -3.62 8.30
N GLU A 88 8.56 -3.54 8.16
CA GLU A 88 7.77 -2.34 8.49
C GLU A 88 6.64 -2.64 9.47
N ASN A 89 6.62 -1.91 10.57
CA ASN A 89 5.60 -1.93 11.61
C ASN A 89 4.58 -0.82 11.42
N GLY A 90 3.30 -1.11 11.67
CA GLY A 90 2.25 -0.11 11.84
C GLY A 90 1.88 0.02 13.31
N PHE A 91 1.69 1.24 13.80
CA PHE A 91 1.30 1.48 15.17
C PHE A 91 0.28 2.61 15.30
N ASP A 92 -0.45 2.59 16.39
CA ASP A 92 -1.37 3.66 16.76
C ASP A 92 -0.67 4.61 17.74
N ILE A 93 -0.41 5.84 17.29
CA ILE A 93 0.29 6.83 18.10
C ILE A 93 -0.54 7.31 19.31
N THR A 94 -1.86 7.14 19.29
CA THR A 94 -2.73 7.60 20.39
C THR A 94 -2.62 6.71 21.64
N ASN A 95 -2.17 5.44 21.47
CA ASN A 95 -2.09 4.47 22.56
C ASN A 95 -0.86 3.55 22.52
N GLY A 96 -0.01 3.65 21.48
CA GLY A 96 1.23 2.88 21.33
C GLY A 96 1.05 1.42 20.88
N LYS A 97 -0.17 0.96 20.57
CA LYS A 97 -0.42 -0.43 20.18
C LYS A 97 0.02 -0.71 18.75
N PHE A 98 0.47 -1.94 18.50
CA PHE A 98 0.68 -2.43 17.14
C PHE A 98 -0.64 -2.54 16.39
N GLN A 99 -0.62 -2.20 15.11
CA GLN A 99 -1.73 -2.42 14.18
C GLN A 99 -1.59 -3.77 13.45
N GLN A 100 -2.43 -4.01 12.45
CA GLN A 100 -2.44 -5.22 11.61
C GLN A 100 -2.45 -6.52 12.44
N GLY A 101 -3.39 -6.61 13.39
CA GLY A 101 -3.56 -7.78 14.24
C GLY A 101 -2.46 -7.95 15.29
N GLY A 102 -1.80 -6.87 15.73
CA GLY A 102 -0.72 -6.90 16.72
C GLY A 102 0.64 -7.38 16.19
N ARG A 103 0.82 -7.47 14.87
CA ARG A 103 2.08 -7.92 14.27
C ARG A 103 3.17 -6.86 14.39
N MET A 104 4.39 -7.31 14.78
CA MET A 104 5.56 -6.43 14.83
C MET A 104 5.93 -5.88 13.43
N PHE A 105 5.82 -6.68 12.38
CA PHE A 105 6.05 -6.26 10.99
C PHE A 105 4.79 -6.47 10.15
N GLY A 106 3.67 -5.91 10.63
CA GLY A 106 2.35 -6.11 10.05
C GLY A 106 2.11 -5.39 8.73
N ARG A 107 2.93 -4.40 8.39
CA ARG A 107 2.80 -3.66 7.13
C ARG A 107 3.56 -4.34 6.00
N GLN A 108 4.85 -4.57 6.17
CA GLN A 108 5.69 -5.28 5.21
C GLN A 108 6.75 -6.11 5.93
N ALA A 109 7.02 -7.30 5.42
CA ALA A 109 8.10 -8.18 5.85
C ALA A 109 8.53 -9.02 4.65
N TYR A 110 9.53 -8.56 3.90
CA TYR A 110 10.00 -9.25 2.71
C TYR A 110 11.51 -9.13 2.51
N VAL A 111 12.04 -10.06 1.72
CA VAL A 111 13.41 -10.07 1.19
C VAL A 111 13.33 -10.24 -0.31
N GLY A 112 14.33 -9.78 -1.05
CA GLY A 112 14.35 -9.92 -2.50
C GLY A 112 15.70 -9.66 -3.13
N LEU A 113 15.72 -9.81 -4.45
CA LEU A 113 16.85 -9.49 -5.33
C LEU A 113 16.41 -8.39 -6.31
N SER A 114 17.29 -7.43 -6.53
CA SER A 114 17.07 -6.31 -7.44
C SER A 114 18.27 -6.10 -8.35
N ASP A 115 17.99 -5.93 -9.64
CA ASP A 115 18.99 -5.63 -10.65
C ASP A 115 18.42 -4.65 -11.69
N LYS A 116 19.27 -3.77 -12.21
CA LYS A 116 18.83 -2.74 -13.16
C LYS A 116 18.40 -3.29 -14.52
N SER A 117 18.90 -4.46 -14.90
CA SER A 117 18.67 -5.06 -16.22
C SER A 117 17.42 -5.94 -16.27
N TRP A 118 17.14 -6.71 -15.20
CA TRP A 118 15.99 -7.62 -15.18
C TRP A 118 14.92 -7.25 -14.14
N GLY A 119 15.15 -6.24 -13.29
CA GLY A 119 14.15 -5.73 -12.35
C GLY A 119 14.31 -6.29 -10.94
N THR A 120 13.19 -6.47 -10.23
CA THR A 120 13.18 -6.81 -8.80
C THR A 120 12.21 -7.95 -8.55
N VAL A 121 12.65 -8.96 -7.78
CA VAL A 121 11.81 -10.04 -7.24
C VAL A 121 11.84 -9.96 -5.72
N THR A 122 10.66 -9.95 -5.08
CA THR A 122 10.52 -9.93 -3.63
C THR A 122 9.61 -11.06 -3.13
N LEU A 123 9.92 -11.61 -1.94
CA LEU A 123 9.19 -12.70 -1.32
C LEU A 123 8.84 -12.31 0.12
N GLY A 124 7.56 -12.48 0.50
CA GLY A 124 7.10 -12.23 1.87
C GLY A 124 5.73 -11.57 1.95
N ARG A 125 5.51 -10.80 3.02
CA ARG A 125 4.31 -10.00 3.24
C ARG A 125 4.51 -8.61 2.67
N GLN A 126 3.63 -8.19 1.75
CA GLN A 126 3.76 -6.91 1.04
C GLN A 126 2.39 -6.42 0.55
N TYR A 127 2.37 -5.18 0.05
CA TYR A 127 1.20 -4.62 -0.63
C TYR A 127 0.96 -5.30 -1.97
N ASP A 128 -0.27 -5.21 -2.47
CA ASP A 128 -0.65 -5.63 -3.81
C ASP A 128 -0.22 -4.62 -4.88
N ILE A 129 -0.45 -4.97 -6.15
CA ILE A 129 -0.13 -4.10 -7.28
C ILE A 129 -1.10 -2.90 -7.39
N PRO A 130 -2.43 -3.04 -7.12
CA PRO A 130 -3.32 -1.90 -7.01
C PRO A 130 -2.80 -0.82 -6.05
N PHE A 131 -2.46 -1.17 -4.82
CA PHE A 131 -1.87 -0.22 -3.87
C PHE A 131 -0.59 0.41 -4.41
N ASP A 132 0.39 -0.39 -4.87
CA ASP A 132 1.70 0.11 -5.32
C ASP A 132 1.60 1.11 -6.48
N TYR A 133 0.54 1.02 -7.30
CA TYR A 133 0.40 1.81 -8.52
C TYR A 133 -0.67 2.87 -8.47
N LEU A 134 -1.77 2.66 -7.74
CA LEU A 134 -2.93 3.57 -7.72
C LEU A 134 -3.05 4.43 -6.46
N ASP A 135 -2.46 4.04 -5.29
CA ASP A 135 -2.50 4.85 -4.05
C ASP A 135 -2.19 6.34 -4.31
N ARG A 136 -1.22 6.63 -5.16
CA ARG A 136 -0.81 7.99 -5.50
C ARG A 136 -1.88 8.83 -6.23
N PHE A 137 -2.90 8.20 -6.80
CA PHE A 137 -3.99 8.87 -7.51
C PHE A 137 -5.24 9.00 -6.64
N GLU A 138 -5.34 8.26 -5.55
CA GLU A 138 -6.46 8.34 -4.62
C GLU A 138 -6.49 9.71 -3.92
N ALA A 139 -7.70 10.22 -3.70
CA ALA A 139 -7.92 11.56 -3.17
C ALA A 139 -7.18 11.88 -1.86
N PRO A 140 -7.05 10.97 -0.86
CA PRO A 140 -6.30 11.27 0.37
C PRO A 140 -4.82 11.58 0.12
N VAL A 141 -4.21 10.92 -0.86
CA VAL A 141 -2.81 11.13 -1.23
C VAL A 141 -2.67 12.32 -2.18
N ALA A 142 -3.52 12.36 -3.21
CA ALA A 142 -3.47 13.38 -4.25
C ALA A 142 -3.92 14.77 -3.76
N ALA A 143 -4.86 14.85 -2.81
CA ALA A 143 -5.39 16.09 -2.25
C ALA A 143 -5.20 16.25 -0.73
N LEU A 144 -4.34 15.45 -0.12
CA LEU A 144 -3.82 15.62 1.24
C LEU A 144 -4.92 15.57 2.34
N GLY A 145 -5.56 14.42 2.55
CA GLY A 145 -6.60 14.26 3.57
C GLY A 145 -7.03 12.83 3.84
N LEU A 146 -8.35 12.57 4.03
CA LEU A 146 -8.94 11.27 4.37
C LEU A 146 -10.10 10.85 3.45
N ALA A 147 -10.28 11.46 2.29
CA ALA A 147 -11.36 11.11 1.37
C ALA A 147 -11.07 9.83 0.60
N THR A 148 -10.98 8.69 1.29
CA THR A 148 -10.81 7.37 0.68
C THR A 148 -12.14 6.83 0.15
N HIS A 149 -12.08 5.86 -0.74
CA HIS A 149 -13.23 5.05 -1.12
C HIS A 149 -13.86 4.40 0.11
N ILE A 150 -15.20 4.30 0.09
CA ILE A 150 -15.95 3.78 1.25
C ILE A 150 -15.40 2.42 1.70
N GLY A 151 -15.00 2.33 2.99
CA GLY A 151 -14.43 1.12 3.57
C GLY A 151 -13.09 0.69 2.99
N ASP A 152 -12.39 1.55 2.22
CA ASP A 152 -11.17 1.19 1.48
C ASP A 152 -11.40 -0.08 0.64
N ASN A 153 -12.54 -0.10 -0.10
CA ASN A 153 -13.08 -1.30 -0.73
C ASN A 153 -12.18 -1.88 -1.82
N ASP A 154 -11.27 -1.11 -2.35
CA ASP A 154 -10.25 -1.47 -3.33
C ASP A 154 -8.82 -1.51 -2.73
N ASN A 155 -8.70 -1.38 -1.41
CA ASN A 155 -7.44 -1.45 -0.67
C ASN A 155 -6.38 -0.41 -1.08
N LEU A 156 -6.76 0.68 -1.74
CA LEU A 156 -5.79 1.68 -2.22
C LEU A 156 -5.17 2.50 -1.09
N PHE A 157 -5.84 2.61 0.06
CA PHE A 157 -5.27 3.21 1.27
C PHE A 157 -4.54 2.19 2.16
N GLY A 158 -4.56 0.92 1.77
CA GLY A 158 -3.78 -0.17 2.36
C GLY A 158 -4.31 -0.66 3.69
N SER A 159 -5.58 -1.03 3.78
CA SER A 159 -6.19 -1.65 4.97
C SER A 159 -5.62 -3.01 5.27
N TYR A 160 -5.34 -3.84 4.25
CA TYR A 160 -4.76 -5.17 4.40
C TYR A 160 -3.57 -5.40 3.47
N ARG A 161 -2.81 -6.46 3.70
CA ARG A 161 -1.61 -6.86 2.95
C ARG A 161 -1.68 -8.33 2.62
N PHE A 162 -0.88 -8.72 1.63
CA PHE A 162 -0.80 -10.08 1.14
C PHE A 162 0.39 -10.81 1.74
N ASN A 163 0.11 -11.91 2.44
CA ASN A 163 1.12 -12.84 2.95
C ASN A 163 1.56 -13.81 1.85
N ASN A 164 2.68 -14.50 2.08
CA ASN A 164 3.15 -15.61 1.24
C ASN A 164 3.25 -15.21 -0.24
N SER A 165 3.61 -13.99 -0.52
CA SER A 165 3.59 -13.46 -1.88
C SER A 165 4.98 -13.46 -2.52
N ILE A 166 4.97 -13.68 -3.84
CA ILE A 166 6.07 -13.43 -4.76
C ILE A 166 5.63 -12.28 -5.65
N LYS A 167 6.43 -11.23 -5.70
CA LYS A 167 6.18 -10.06 -6.55
C LYS A 167 7.38 -9.83 -7.46
N TYR A 168 7.12 -9.63 -8.74
CA TYR A 168 8.10 -9.18 -9.71
C TYR A 168 7.74 -7.79 -10.21
N GLN A 169 8.74 -6.92 -10.31
CA GLN A 169 8.66 -5.62 -10.95
C GLN A 169 9.75 -5.50 -12.02
N SER A 170 9.34 -5.15 -13.23
CA SER A 170 10.27 -4.93 -14.36
C SER A 170 11.15 -3.70 -14.12
N PRO A 171 12.27 -3.58 -14.82
CA PRO A 171 12.95 -2.31 -14.99
C PRO A 171 12.00 -1.26 -15.58
N THR A 172 12.29 0.03 -15.33
CA THR A 172 11.59 1.11 -16.01
C THR A 172 12.28 1.41 -17.34
N VAL A 173 11.54 1.30 -18.44
CA VAL A 173 12.04 1.57 -19.79
C VAL A 173 11.20 2.68 -20.41
N ASN A 174 11.81 3.81 -20.72
CA ASN A 174 11.14 5.00 -21.28
C ASN A 174 9.90 5.45 -20.44
N GLY A 175 10.01 5.34 -19.10
CA GLY A 175 8.94 5.69 -18.19
C GLY A 175 7.92 4.56 -17.93
N LEU A 176 7.92 3.48 -18.70
CA LEU A 176 7.01 2.35 -18.55
C LEU A 176 7.61 1.27 -17.64
N ARG A 177 6.83 0.76 -16.69
CA ARG A 177 7.14 -0.43 -15.86
C ARG A 177 5.91 -1.29 -15.67
N GLY A 178 6.13 -2.59 -15.49
CA GLY A 178 5.09 -3.56 -15.18
C GLY A 178 5.39 -4.34 -13.90
N SER A 179 4.36 -4.81 -13.22
CA SER A 179 4.51 -5.69 -12.06
C SER A 179 3.45 -6.80 -12.07
N VAL A 180 3.83 -7.94 -11.50
CA VAL A 180 2.92 -9.05 -11.22
C VAL A 180 3.18 -9.59 -9.83
N MET A 181 2.13 -10.05 -9.15
CA MET A 181 2.22 -10.67 -7.82
C MET A 181 1.32 -11.90 -7.76
N TYR A 182 1.83 -12.94 -7.13
CA TYR A 182 1.06 -14.11 -6.72
C TYR A 182 1.24 -14.33 -5.22
N ALA A 183 0.13 -14.41 -4.48
CA ALA A 183 0.10 -14.73 -3.06
C ALA A 183 -0.52 -16.12 -2.86
N MET A 184 0.21 -16.99 -2.19
CA MET A 184 -0.07 -18.42 -2.09
C MET A 184 -1.08 -18.73 -1.01
N SER A 185 -1.86 -19.78 -1.23
CA SER A 185 -2.79 -20.36 -0.25
C SER A 185 -2.09 -20.94 0.99
N ASN A 186 -0.91 -21.58 0.82
CA ASN A 186 -0.22 -22.35 1.88
C ASN A 186 -1.08 -23.44 2.56
N ALA A 187 -2.18 -23.88 1.92
CA ALA A 187 -3.03 -24.96 2.43
C ALA A 187 -2.85 -26.22 1.57
N ALA A 188 -2.46 -27.33 2.19
CA ALA A 188 -2.28 -28.61 1.50
C ALA A 188 -3.60 -29.10 0.87
N GLY A 189 -3.58 -29.41 -0.41
CA GLY A 189 -4.75 -29.84 -1.17
C GLY A 189 -5.80 -28.77 -1.48
N GLN A 190 -5.60 -27.51 -1.04
CA GLN A 190 -6.55 -26.41 -1.20
C GLN A 190 -5.89 -25.18 -1.81
N TRP A 191 -5.08 -25.36 -2.80
CA TRP A 191 -4.26 -24.29 -3.38
C TRP A 191 -5.06 -23.10 -3.94
N ALA A 192 -6.37 -23.29 -4.21
CA ALA A 192 -7.27 -22.24 -4.68
C ALA A 192 -7.93 -21.42 -3.56
N VAL A 193 -7.87 -21.88 -2.30
CA VAL A 193 -8.52 -21.21 -1.16
C VAL A 193 -7.57 -20.20 -0.53
N ASN A 194 -8.01 -18.96 -0.42
CA ASN A 194 -7.25 -17.82 0.11
C ASN A 194 -5.90 -17.62 -0.63
N ARG A 195 -6.00 -17.45 -1.95
CA ARG A 195 -4.89 -17.04 -2.83
C ARG A 195 -5.23 -15.75 -3.55
N SER A 196 -4.22 -15.04 -4.02
CA SER A 196 -4.42 -13.81 -4.81
C SER A 196 -3.45 -13.72 -5.98
N VAL A 197 -3.91 -13.07 -7.05
CA VAL A 197 -3.11 -12.67 -8.21
C VAL A 197 -3.38 -11.20 -8.48
N SER A 198 -2.34 -10.40 -8.67
CA SER A 198 -2.48 -9.03 -9.15
C SER A 198 -1.42 -8.70 -10.19
N ALA A 199 -1.75 -7.77 -11.09
CA ALA A 199 -0.85 -7.27 -12.11
C ALA A 199 -1.16 -5.81 -12.43
N GLY A 200 -0.18 -5.11 -12.98
CA GLY A 200 -0.37 -3.73 -13.40
C GLY A 200 0.76 -3.21 -14.25
N VAL A 201 0.50 -2.08 -14.87
CA VAL A 201 1.47 -1.29 -15.63
C VAL A 201 1.38 0.17 -15.18
N ALA A 202 2.51 0.85 -15.12
CA ALA A 202 2.57 2.28 -14.82
C ALA A 202 3.50 2.98 -15.80
N TYR A 203 3.13 4.22 -16.13
CA TYR A 203 3.89 5.11 -16.99
C TYR A 203 4.13 6.44 -16.27
N ASP A 204 5.39 6.82 -16.14
CA ASP A 204 5.84 8.05 -15.53
C ASP A 204 6.76 8.79 -16.53
N ASN A 205 6.29 9.89 -17.12
CA ASN A 205 7.07 10.67 -18.07
C ASN A 205 6.79 12.17 -17.90
N GLY A 206 7.75 12.86 -17.28
CA GLY A 206 7.64 14.30 -17.01
C GLY A 206 6.37 14.63 -16.19
N PRO A 207 5.48 15.49 -16.73
CA PRO A 207 4.26 15.89 -15.99
C PRO A 207 3.17 14.83 -15.98
N LEU A 208 3.23 13.81 -16.85
CA LEU A 208 2.19 12.79 -17.01
C LEU A 208 2.55 11.53 -16.22
N LYS A 209 1.58 11.05 -15.43
CA LYS A 209 1.63 9.75 -14.77
C LYS A 209 0.34 8.99 -15.05
N LEU A 210 0.47 7.71 -15.41
CA LEU A 210 -0.64 6.82 -15.68
C LEU A 210 -0.41 5.48 -14.97
N ALA A 211 -1.49 4.79 -14.61
CA ALA A 211 -1.41 3.40 -14.20
C ALA A 211 -2.70 2.65 -14.51
N LEU A 212 -2.56 1.33 -14.76
CA LEU A 212 -3.66 0.38 -14.91
C LEU A 212 -3.33 -0.87 -14.10
N VAL A 213 -4.31 -1.41 -13.40
CA VAL A 213 -4.13 -2.56 -12.50
C VAL A 213 -5.31 -3.54 -12.58
N GLY A 214 -5.06 -4.77 -12.12
CA GLY A 214 -6.10 -5.75 -11.86
C GLY A 214 -5.70 -6.68 -10.71
N LEU A 215 -6.70 -7.13 -9.94
CA LEU A 215 -6.55 -8.08 -8.84
C LEU A 215 -7.69 -9.09 -8.85
N ASN A 216 -7.36 -10.33 -8.49
CA ASN A 216 -8.32 -11.35 -8.16
C ASN A 216 -7.89 -12.12 -6.92
N THR A 217 -8.72 -12.11 -5.88
CA THR A 217 -8.51 -12.83 -4.63
C THR A 217 -9.64 -13.81 -4.40
N ASN A 218 -9.30 -15.06 -4.14
CA ASN A 218 -10.26 -16.12 -3.86
C ASN A 218 -10.33 -16.37 -2.35
N TYR A 219 -11.53 -16.41 -1.79
CA TYR A 219 -11.80 -16.70 -0.38
C TYR A 219 -10.91 -15.92 0.60
N PRO A 220 -10.84 -14.56 0.50
CA PRO A 220 -10.05 -13.75 1.43
C PRO A 220 -10.59 -13.86 2.87
N GLY A 221 -9.75 -13.52 3.85
CA GLY A 221 -10.17 -13.37 5.25
C GLY A 221 -10.23 -14.66 6.06
N ALA A 222 -9.88 -15.79 5.47
CA ALA A 222 -9.34 -16.97 6.14
C ALA A 222 -10.19 -17.76 7.12
N THR A 223 -11.49 -17.65 7.15
CA THR A 223 -12.34 -18.60 7.90
C THR A 223 -12.07 -20.04 7.47
N LEU A 224 -11.77 -20.26 6.18
CA LEU A 224 -11.45 -21.56 5.60
C LEU A 224 -9.94 -21.86 5.58
N ASN A 225 -9.08 -20.84 5.60
CA ASN A 225 -7.63 -20.99 5.55
C ASN A 225 -6.90 -19.80 6.21
N PRO A 226 -6.57 -19.90 7.52
CA PRO A 226 -5.93 -18.82 8.28
C PRO A 226 -4.48 -18.53 7.87
N ASN A 227 -3.85 -19.40 7.08
CA ASN A 227 -2.45 -19.27 6.66
C ASN A 227 -2.29 -18.77 5.21
N GLY A 228 -3.40 -18.37 4.58
CA GLY A 228 -3.41 -17.97 3.17
C GLY A 228 -2.92 -16.55 2.88
N ALA A 229 -3.25 -16.07 1.69
CA ALA A 229 -2.81 -14.79 1.17
C ALA A 229 -3.30 -13.59 1.99
N VAL A 230 -4.55 -13.61 2.45
CA VAL A 230 -5.19 -12.51 3.20
C VAL A 230 -5.84 -13.06 4.46
N THR A 231 -5.57 -12.46 5.61
CA THR A 231 -5.97 -13.02 6.91
C THR A 231 -6.83 -12.04 7.73
N ASP A 232 -6.56 -11.91 9.02
CA ASP A 232 -7.33 -11.14 10.00
C ASP A 232 -7.41 -9.63 9.71
N ASP A 233 -6.45 -9.04 9.04
CA ASP A 233 -6.52 -7.64 8.62
C ASP A 233 -7.56 -7.38 7.52
N TYR A 234 -7.99 -8.40 6.77
CA TYR A 234 -9.13 -8.30 5.84
C TYR A 234 -10.48 -8.21 6.56
N ILE A 235 -10.61 -8.84 7.72
CA ILE A 235 -11.83 -8.85 8.53
C ILE A 235 -11.75 -7.91 9.74
N GLY A 236 -10.61 -7.24 9.93
CA GLY A 236 -10.35 -6.28 11.01
C GLY A 236 -10.60 -4.84 10.58
N PRO A 237 -10.73 -3.89 11.54
CA PRO A 237 -10.78 -2.48 11.23
C PRO A 237 -9.49 -2.04 10.49
N PRO A 238 -9.60 -1.16 9.47
CA PRO A 238 -10.81 -0.45 9.04
C PRO A 238 -11.65 -1.16 7.96
N PHE A 239 -11.26 -2.37 7.49
CA PHE A 239 -11.92 -3.07 6.38
C PHE A 239 -13.09 -3.96 6.85
N LEU A 240 -14.05 -3.40 7.60
CA LEU A 240 -15.18 -4.18 8.14
C LEU A 240 -16.45 -4.16 7.28
N LEU A 241 -16.53 -3.27 6.27
CA LEU A 241 -17.83 -2.97 5.65
C LEU A 241 -18.30 -4.05 4.68
N PHE A 242 -17.40 -4.63 3.89
CA PHE A 242 -17.77 -5.48 2.74
C PHE A 242 -17.21 -6.90 2.80
N HIS A 243 -16.59 -7.30 3.91
CA HIS A 243 -16.00 -8.64 4.07
C HIS A 243 -17.05 -9.74 4.32
N THR A 244 -18.31 -9.39 4.53
CA THR A 244 -19.43 -10.33 4.67
C THR A 244 -20.63 -9.89 3.84
N SER A 245 -21.51 -10.86 3.53
CA SER A 245 -22.77 -10.61 2.86
C SER A 245 -23.66 -9.61 3.62
N PRO A 246 -24.39 -8.74 2.94
CA PRO A 246 -25.29 -7.76 3.57
C PRO A 246 -26.47 -8.40 4.30
N ILE A 247 -26.86 -9.63 3.95
CA ILE A 247 -27.98 -10.35 4.58
C ILE A 247 -27.53 -11.49 5.51
N ASN A 248 -26.26 -11.91 5.42
CA ASN A 248 -25.73 -12.99 6.26
C ASN A 248 -24.30 -12.69 6.71
N ARG A 249 -24.14 -12.22 7.92
CA ARG A 249 -22.83 -11.88 8.50
C ARG A 249 -21.87 -13.06 8.66
N ASN A 250 -22.35 -14.29 8.51
CA ASN A 250 -21.53 -15.50 8.53
C ASN A 250 -21.05 -15.90 7.12
N ALA A 251 -21.60 -15.32 6.07
CA ALA A 251 -21.19 -15.56 4.70
C ALA A 251 -20.10 -14.56 4.30
N GLY A 252 -18.85 -15.00 4.35
CA GLY A 252 -17.69 -14.24 3.90
C GLY A 252 -17.62 -14.14 2.37
N VAL A 253 -16.59 -13.46 1.89
CA VAL A 253 -16.32 -13.30 0.45
C VAL A 253 -15.76 -14.60 -0.13
N SER A 254 -16.36 -15.10 -1.19
CA SER A 254 -15.86 -16.22 -2.00
C SER A 254 -14.85 -15.73 -3.06
N ARG A 255 -15.05 -14.51 -3.58
CA ARG A 255 -14.18 -13.91 -4.59
C ARG A 255 -14.25 -12.39 -4.56
N GLN A 256 -13.09 -11.73 -4.57
CA GLN A 256 -12.96 -10.30 -4.81
C GLN A 256 -12.18 -10.09 -6.11
N ARG A 257 -12.70 -9.23 -6.98
CA ARG A 257 -12.05 -8.81 -8.23
C ARG A 257 -12.00 -7.30 -8.25
N GLU A 258 -10.91 -6.78 -8.77
CA GLU A 258 -10.67 -5.36 -8.88
C GLU A 258 -9.98 -5.03 -10.20
N PHE A 259 -10.43 -3.96 -10.84
CA PHE A 259 -9.76 -3.33 -11.95
C PHE A 259 -9.73 -1.82 -11.71
N GLY A 260 -8.62 -1.18 -12.03
CA GLY A 260 -8.51 0.24 -11.80
C GLY A 260 -7.54 0.93 -12.74
N GLY A 261 -7.73 2.25 -12.89
CA GLY A 261 -6.85 3.10 -13.66
C GLY A 261 -6.79 4.51 -13.10
N GLY A 262 -5.58 5.07 -13.06
CA GLY A 262 -5.33 6.42 -12.57
C GLY A 262 -4.51 7.23 -13.56
N ALA A 263 -4.77 8.55 -13.58
CA ALA A 263 -4.06 9.53 -14.38
C ALA A 263 -3.78 10.79 -13.57
N GLN A 264 -2.57 11.32 -13.71
CA GLN A 264 -2.19 12.61 -13.12
C GLN A 264 -1.42 13.43 -14.13
N TYR A 265 -1.73 14.72 -14.19
CA TYR A 265 -0.95 15.69 -14.98
C TYR A 265 -0.61 16.92 -14.15
N THR A 266 0.64 17.36 -14.25
CA THR A 266 1.15 18.53 -13.51
C THR A 266 1.34 19.71 -14.46
N PHE A 267 0.54 20.77 -14.26
CA PHE A 267 0.63 22.05 -14.98
C PHE A 267 1.35 23.06 -14.09
N SER A 268 2.67 23.16 -14.17
CA SER A 268 3.44 24.04 -13.29
C SER A 268 3.13 23.79 -11.79
N LYS A 269 2.33 24.64 -11.16
CA LYS A 269 1.94 24.54 -9.75
C LYS A 269 0.64 23.76 -9.50
N LEU A 270 -0.12 23.48 -10.55
CA LEU A 270 -1.40 22.74 -10.46
C LEU A 270 -1.20 21.29 -10.84
N ARG A 271 -1.62 20.39 -9.97
CA ARG A 271 -1.65 18.95 -10.17
C ARG A 271 -3.10 18.51 -10.23
N LEU A 272 -3.50 17.91 -11.34
CA LEU A 272 -4.82 17.33 -11.52
C LEU A 272 -4.70 15.82 -11.55
N THR A 273 -5.58 15.14 -10.85
CA THR A 273 -5.57 13.68 -10.73
C THR A 273 -6.98 13.14 -10.93
N GLY A 274 -7.08 12.01 -11.63
CA GLY A 274 -8.31 11.24 -11.77
C GLY A 274 -8.02 9.77 -11.53
N LEU A 275 -8.97 9.08 -10.90
CA LEU A 275 -8.89 7.65 -10.59
C LEU A 275 -10.27 7.02 -10.79
N VAL A 276 -10.28 5.80 -11.31
CA VAL A 276 -11.47 4.94 -11.39
C VAL A 276 -11.12 3.53 -10.97
N THR A 277 -11.98 2.90 -10.17
CA THR A 277 -11.87 1.47 -9.83
C THR A 277 -13.24 0.79 -9.91
N ASP A 278 -13.25 -0.46 -10.38
CA ASP A 278 -14.38 -1.40 -10.41
C ASP A 278 -14.04 -2.53 -9.44
N VAL A 279 -14.85 -2.72 -8.40
CA VAL A 279 -14.64 -3.74 -7.36
C VAL A 279 -15.85 -4.62 -7.23
N ARG A 280 -15.65 -5.94 -7.29
CA ARG A 280 -16.72 -6.92 -7.22
C ARG A 280 -16.46 -7.95 -6.15
N TYR A 281 -17.44 -8.11 -5.29
CA TYR A 281 -17.50 -9.12 -4.23
C TYR A 281 -18.57 -10.17 -4.58
N ASP A 282 -18.16 -11.41 -4.67
CA ASP A 282 -19.07 -12.57 -4.67
C ASP A 282 -19.03 -13.18 -3.27
N TYR A 283 -20.18 -13.43 -2.63
CA TYR A 283 -20.25 -13.98 -1.28
C TYR A 283 -20.58 -15.48 -1.29
N LEU A 284 -20.33 -16.15 -0.15
CA LEU A 284 -20.56 -17.58 0.01
C LEU A 284 -22.04 -17.99 -0.01
N ASP A 285 -22.96 -17.05 0.19
CA ASP A 285 -24.42 -17.24 0.14
C ASP A 285 -25.00 -16.87 -1.24
N HIS A 286 -24.16 -16.73 -2.27
CA HIS A 286 -24.53 -16.36 -3.65
C HIS A 286 -25.06 -14.93 -3.82
N THR A 287 -24.98 -14.09 -2.80
CA THR A 287 -25.18 -12.65 -2.98
C THR A 287 -23.91 -12.01 -3.57
N SER A 288 -24.00 -10.80 -4.04
CA SER A 288 -22.86 -10.05 -4.60
C SER A 288 -22.96 -8.56 -4.32
N LEU A 289 -21.83 -7.87 -4.42
CA LEU A 289 -21.75 -6.42 -4.39
C LEU A 289 -20.79 -5.95 -5.49
N HIS A 290 -21.24 -5.00 -6.28
CA HIS A 290 -20.44 -4.29 -7.27
C HIS A 290 -20.29 -2.84 -6.82
N LEU A 291 -19.07 -2.32 -6.79
CA LEU A 291 -18.74 -0.95 -6.43
C LEU A 291 -17.93 -0.32 -7.57
N ASP A 292 -18.41 0.83 -8.06
CA ASP A 292 -17.67 1.70 -8.97
C ASP A 292 -17.22 2.94 -8.19
N ASN A 293 -15.91 3.20 -8.15
CA ASN A 293 -15.32 4.36 -7.50
C ASN A 293 -14.79 5.34 -8.56
N PHE A 294 -15.00 6.64 -8.32
CA PHE A 294 -14.56 7.73 -9.18
C PHE A 294 -13.99 8.86 -8.33
N ASP A 295 -12.72 9.21 -8.55
CA ASP A 295 -12.05 10.33 -7.89
C ASP A 295 -11.64 11.38 -8.89
N VAL A 296 -11.82 12.63 -8.52
CA VAL A 296 -11.11 13.75 -9.12
C VAL A 296 -10.51 14.61 -8.03
N SER A 297 -9.25 14.99 -8.19
CA SER A 297 -8.58 15.84 -7.23
C SER A 297 -7.67 16.85 -7.88
N ALA A 298 -7.47 17.97 -7.18
CA ALA A 298 -6.57 19.04 -7.57
C ALA A 298 -5.72 19.45 -6.37
N THR A 299 -4.42 19.65 -6.61
CA THR A 299 -3.51 20.26 -5.63
C THR A 299 -2.80 21.42 -6.27
N TYR A 300 -2.82 22.57 -5.59
CA TYR A 300 -2.19 23.80 -6.06
C TYR A 300 -1.12 24.26 -5.07
N ASP A 301 0.14 24.32 -5.52
CA ASP A 301 1.27 24.79 -4.73
C ASP A 301 1.33 26.33 -4.81
N ILE A 302 0.73 27.02 -3.81
CA ILE A 302 0.75 28.49 -3.70
C ILE A 302 2.19 28.97 -3.59
N THR A 303 2.94 28.37 -2.68
CA THR A 303 4.39 28.56 -2.49
C THR A 303 5.06 27.18 -2.38
N PRO A 304 6.41 27.10 -2.35
CA PRO A 304 7.09 25.83 -2.09
C PRO A 304 6.75 25.18 -0.73
N PHE A 305 6.13 25.93 0.18
CA PHE A 305 5.80 25.46 1.54
C PHE A 305 4.30 25.35 1.81
N LEU A 306 3.44 25.95 0.97
CA LEU A 306 1.99 26.00 1.16
C LEU A 306 1.27 25.43 -0.05
N ALA A 307 0.51 24.35 0.17
CA ALA A 307 -0.33 23.71 -0.82
C ALA A 307 -1.79 23.69 -0.38
N LEU A 308 -2.69 23.87 -1.36
CA LEU A 308 -4.13 23.65 -1.21
C LEU A 308 -4.51 22.38 -1.97
N GLY A 309 -5.37 21.57 -1.38
CA GLY A 309 -5.95 20.39 -1.99
C GLY A 309 -7.47 20.47 -2.04
N ALA A 310 -8.06 19.94 -3.09
CA ALA A 310 -9.50 19.73 -3.20
C ALA A 310 -9.76 18.39 -3.89
N ALA A 311 -10.75 17.64 -3.44
CA ALA A 311 -11.13 16.39 -4.05
C ALA A 311 -12.64 16.15 -3.97
N TYR A 312 -13.13 15.38 -4.93
CA TYR A 312 -14.46 14.79 -4.92
C TYR A 312 -14.36 13.32 -5.24
N VAL A 313 -14.97 12.49 -4.38
CA VAL A 313 -15.01 11.04 -4.47
C VAL A 313 -16.46 10.60 -4.57
N TYR A 314 -16.78 9.77 -5.56
CA TYR A 314 -18.08 9.16 -5.73
C TYR A 314 -17.94 7.66 -5.79
N THR A 315 -18.67 6.94 -4.93
CA THR A 315 -18.79 5.48 -4.99
C THR A 315 -20.23 5.10 -5.25
N LYS A 316 -20.48 4.31 -6.28
CA LYS A 316 -21.78 3.70 -6.59
C LYS A 316 -21.73 2.22 -6.26
N GLY A 317 -22.68 1.74 -5.48
CA GLY A 317 -22.86 0.34 -5.14
C GLY A 317 -24.08 -0.27 -5.82
N GLN A 318 -24.01 -1.57 -6.13
CA GLN A 318 -25.14 -2.36 -6.59
C GLN A 318 -25.05 -3.73 -5.96
N TYR A 319 -26.02 -4.10 -5.15
CA TYR A 319 -26.17 -5.45 -4.64
C TYR A 319 -26.82 -6.35 -5.67
N GLY A 320 -26.48 -7.65 -5.63
CA GLY A 320 -27.07 -8.72 -6.45
C GLY A 320 -27.44 -9.93 -5.59
N GLY A 321 -27.98 -10.99 -6.23
CA GLY A 321 -28.41 -12.18 -5.51
C GLY A 321 -29.78 -12.03 -4.85
N GLY A 322 -30.69 -11.22 -5.43
CA GLY A 322 -32.02 -11.00 -4.92
C GLY A 322 -32.15 -9.82 -3.93
N ILE A 323 -31.09 -9.03 -3.78
CA ILE A 323 -31.07 -7.83 -2.96
C ILE A 323 -31.26 -6.63 -3.87
N ASP A 324 -32.39 -5.93 -3.71
CA ASP A 324 -32.69 -4.70 -4.44
C ASP A 324 -32.25 -3.48 -3.64
N ALA A 325 -30.92 -3.21 -3.64
CA ALA A 325 -30.34 -2.04 -3.01
C ALA A 325 -29.14 -1.52 -3.82
N ALA A 326 -29.09 -0.20 -3.97
CA ALA A 326 -28.06 0.50 -4.74
C ALA A 326 -27.48 1.67 -3.93
N PRO A 327 -26.70 1.40 -2.86
CA PRO A 327 -26.12 2.43 -2.04
C PRO A 327 -25.11 3.25 -2.83
N HIS A 328 -25.05 4.55 -2.53
CA HIS A 328 -24.01 5.40 -3.08
C HIS A 328 -23.53 6.45 -2.07
N TRP A 329 -22.26 6.82 -2.23
CA TRP A 329 -21.57 7.77 -1.36
C TRP A 329 -20.95 8.88 -2.19
N ASN A 330 -21.13 10.10 -1.72
CA ASN A 330 -20.49 11.29 -2.26
C ASN A 330 -19.62 11.88 -1.16
N MET A 331 -18.38 12.22 -1.45
CA MET A 331 -17.47 12.84 -0.48
C MET A 331 -16.73 14.00 -1.12
N GLY A 332 -16.82 15.18 -0.49
CA GLY A 332 -16.00 16.33 -0.82
C GLY A 332 -14.91 16.55 0.22
N GLN A 333 -13.72 16.93 -0.20
CA GLN A 333 -12.58 17.25 0.64
C GLN A 333 -11.96 18.58 0.23
N ILE A 334 -11.53 19.36 1.23
CA ILE A 334 -10.65 20.52 1.06
C ILE A 334 -9.54 20.41 2.10
N SER A 335 -8.29 20.73 1.70
CA SER A 335 -7.13 20.67 2.58
C SER A 335 -6.18 21.85 2.40
N ILE A 336 -5.50 22.19 3.48
CA ILE A 336 -4.38 23.13 3.52
C ILE A 336 -3.22 22.40 4.16
N ASN A 337 -2.07 22.39 3.50
CA ASN A 337 -0.85 21.76 3.99
C ASN A 337 0.29 22.77 3.99
N TYR A 338 0.96 22.92 5.13
CA TYR A 338 2.09 23.81 5.30
C TYR A 338 3.33 23.06 5.77
N LEU A 339 4.40 23.10 4.97
CA LEU A 339 5.69 22.48 5.27
C LEU A 339 6.49 23.37 6.24
N LEU A 340 6.73 22.89 7.45
CA LEU A 340 7.66 23.48 8.40
C LEU A 340 9.11 23.15 8.04
N SER A 341 9.32 21.97 7.44
CA SER A 341 10.59 21.50 6.91
C SER A 341 10.35 20.46 5.82
N LYS A 342 11.42 19.89 5.23
CA LYS A 342 11.30 18.75 4.28
C LYS A 342 10.66 17.51 4.92
N SER A 343 10.76 17.36 6.25
CA SER A 343 10.28 16.19 6.99
C SER A 343 9.04 16.45 7.83
N THR A 344 8.67 17.73 8.06
CA THR A 344 7.58 18.09 8.98
C THR A 344 6.59 19.03 8.33
N ASN A 345 5.32 18.69 8.39
CA ASN A 345 4.24 19.57 7.96
C ASN A 345 3.08 19.59 8.95
N VAL A 346 2.37 20.69 8.96
CA VAL A 346 1.08 20.86 9.64
C VAL A 346 -0.01 21.01 8.58
N TYR A 347 -1.21 20.57 8.92
CA TYR A 347 -2.30 20.56 7.97
C TYR A 347 -3.65 20.77 8.65
N VAL A 348 -4.58 21.26 7.86
CA VAL A 348 -6.01 21.26 8.17
C VAL A 348 -6.74 20.71 6.96
N PHE A 349 -7.67 19.80 7.19
CA PHE A 349 -8.59 19.37 6.13
C PHE A 349 -10.02 19.20 6.67
N THR A 350 -10.96 19.24 5.76
CA THR A 350 -12.37 18.92 6.03
C THR A 350 -12.86 17.96 4.98
N ASN A 351 -13.62 16.94 5.44
CA ASN A 351 -14.35 16.00 4.59
C ASN A 351 -15.84 16.10 4.93
N TYR A 352 -16.67 16.13 3.89
CA TYR A 352 -18.11 15.94 4.02
C TYR A 352 -18.52 14.74 3.18
N GLN A 353 -19.11 13.74 3.84
CA GLN A 353 -19.65 12.56 3.16
C GLN A 353 -21.17 12.54 3.27
N ARG A 354 -21.84 12.24 2.15
CA ARG A 354 -23.26 11.94 2.07
C ARG A 354 -23.47 10.58 1.44
N ALA A 355 -24.20 9.72 2.14
CA ALA A 355 -24.61 8.39 1.68
C ALA A 355 -26.13 8.38 1.42
N THR A 356 -26.55 7.58 0.44
CA THR A 356 -27.93 7.24 0.13
C THR A 356 -28.07 5.74 0.17
N ASP A 357 -29.13 5.22 0.75
CA ASP A 357 -29.37 3.79 1.01
C ASP A 357 -28.25 3.12 1.82
N ALA A 358 -27.48 3.93 2.57
CA ALA A 358 -26.38 3.50 3.42
C ALA A 358 -26.10 4.52 4.53
N LYS A 359 -25.20 4.16 5.46
CA LYS A 359 -24.66 5.11 6.43
C LYS A 359 -23.41 5.78 5.87
N ALA A 360 -23.20 7.04 6.27
CA ALA A 360 -21.94 7.70 6.03
C ALA A 360 -20.89 7.16 7.00
N VAL A 361 -19.70 6.84 6.48
CA VAL A 361 -18.55 6.31 7.24
C VAL A 361 -17.27 6.87 6.63
N THR A 362 -16.67 7.85 7.28
CA THR A 362 -15.34 8.30 6.90
C THR A 362 -14.29 7.32 7.42
N TYR A 363 -13.28 7.06 6.63
CA TYR A 363 -12.19 6.14 6.97
C TYR A 363 -11.58 6.44 8.36
N LEU A 364 -11.19 5.43 9.10
CA LEU A 364 -10.71 5.46 10.49
C LEU A 364 -11.75 5.89 11.55
N LEU A 365 -12.98 6.22 11.16
CA LEU A 365 -14.00 6.70 12.09
C LEU A 365 -15.16 5.70 12.21
N ALA A 366 -15.85 5.78 13.34
CA ALA A 366 -17.07 5.02 13.51
C ALA A 366 -18.19 5.55 12.61
N PRO A 367 -19.11 4.67 12.14
CA PRO A 367 -20.23 5.05 11.30
C PRO A 367 -21.11 6.13 11.91
N SER A 368 -21.65 7.00 11.07
CA SER A 368 -22.74 7.90 11.48
C SER A 368 -24.02 7.11 11.78
N SER A 369 -24.94 7.70 12.55
CA SER A 369 -26.28 7.14 12.72
C SER A 369 -27.16 7.29 11.48
N GLY A 370 -26.77 8.14 10.53
CA GLY A 370 -27.52 8.48 9.32
C GLY A 370 -26.67 8.58 8.07
N GLY A 371 -27.20 9.25 7.04
CA GLY A 371 -26.60 9.37 5.72
C GLY A 371 -25.56 10.50 5.57
N SER A 372 -25.12 11.17 6.64
CA SER A 372 -24.09 12.22 6.51
C SER A 372 -23.11 12.24 7.66
N GLN A 373 -21.86 12.61 7.34
CA GLN A 373 -20.77 12.80 8.31
C GLN A 373 -19.84 13.91 7.81
N THR A 374 -19.55 14.88 8.69
CA THR A 374 -18.53 15.91 8.47
C THR A 374 -17.38 15.68 9.41
N VAL A 375 -16.18 15.82 8.90
CA VAL A 375 -14.93 15.67 9.67
C VAL A 375 -14.07 16.89 9.41
N VAL A 376 -13.56 17.52 10.45
CA VAL A 376 -12.56 18.59 10.38
C VAL A 376 -11.38 18.18 11.22
N VAL A 377 -10.18 18.16 10.66
CA VAL A 377 -8.96 17.73 11.35
C VAL A 377 -7.88 18.79 11.21
N ALA A 378 -7.24 19.13 12.33
CA ALA A 378 -5.97 19.83 12.36
C ALA A 378 -4.89 18.89 12.90
N GLY A 379 -3.77 18.77 12.20
CA GLY A 379 -2.77 17.77 12.55
C GLY A 379 -1.33 18.13 12.15
N ILE A 380 -0.45 17.23 12.52
CA ILE A 380 0.98 17.27 12.20
C ILE A 380 1.43 15.91 11.65
N ARG A 381 2.34 15.96 10.69
CA ARG A 381 3.06 14.78 10.20
C ARG A 381 4.55 15.03 10.25
N HIS A 382 5.31 14.02 10.69
CA HIS A 382 6.76 14.00 10.68
C HIS A 382 7.30 12.72 10.04
N LEU A 383 8.28 12.86 9.15
CA LEU A 383 9.02 11.77 8.51
C LEU A 383 10.44 11.74 9.07
N PHE A 384 10.99 10.55 9.30
CA PHE A 384 12.38 10.35 9.78
C PHE A 384 13.06 9.18 9.10
#